data_bb32b359f647ddfe317a2187c0d350e2
#
_entry.id   bb32b359f647ddfe317a2187c0d350e2
#
_cell.length_a   1.000
_cell.length_b   1.000
_cell.length_c   1.000
_cell.angle_alpha   90.00
_cell.angle_beta   90.00
_cell.angle_gamma   90.00
#
_symmetry.space_group_name_H-M   'P 1'
#
loop_
_entity.id
_entity.type
_entity.pdbx_description
1 polymer ?
#
loop_
_entity_poly.entity_id
_entity_poly.type
_entity_poly.pdbx_seq_one_letter_code
_entity_poly.pdbx_strand_id
1 'polypeptide(L)'
;MNMARFFIDRPIFAWVIAICIMFAGGLSISQLPLEQYPNIAPPTVKISATYTGASAKTVEDSVTQVIEQQMKGLDRLTYMSASSSSAGSASINLTFAAGTDPDVAQMQVQNKLQQAESRLPQSVQSEGLTVTKGNSDFLMLVALASDNESVTGTQIGDYISSTLLDQLSRIDGVGDVQTLGSGYAMRIWL
;
A
#
# COMPACT_ATOMS: atom_id res chain seq x y z
N MET A 1 -37.40 36.56 24.48
CA MET A 1 -37.54 35.45 25.45
C MET A 1 -36.15 35.07 25.88
N ASN A 2 -35.77 35.34 27.16
CA ASN A 2 -34.38 35.09 27.62
C ASN A 2 -34.18 33.60 27.83
N MET A 3 -33.33 32.96 27.01
CA MET A 3 -33.04 31.53 27.07
C MET A 3 -32.62 31.07 28.52
N ALA A 4 -31.87 31.92 29.23
CA ALA A 4 -31.45 31.64 30.60
C ALA A 4 -32.65 31.44 31.53
N ARG A 5 -33.71 32.25 31.41
CA ARG A 5 -34.90 32.15 32.23
C ARG A 5 -35.67 30.86 32.04
N PHE A 6 -35.68 30.32 30.79
CA PHE A 6 -36.30 29.06 30.44
C PHE A 6 -35.67 27.86 31.20
N PHE A 7 -34.32 27.86 31.29
CA PHE A 7 -33.60 26.79 31.99
C PHE A 7 -33.66 26.92 33.52
N ILE A 8 -33.81 28.14 34.03
CA ILE A 8 -34.01 28.37 35.48
C ILE A 8 -35.38 27.84 35.95
N ASP A 9 -36.41 28.07 35.13
CA ASP A 9 -37.76 27.64 35.46
C ASP A 9 -38.01 26.13 35.23
N ARG A 10 -37.09 25.44 34.49
CA ARG A 10 -37.19 24.01 34.16
C ARG A 10 -35.85 23.27 34.35
N PRO A 11 -35.40 23.04 35.60
CA PRO A 11 -34.08 22.44 35.87
C PRO A 11 -33.93 21.01 35.31
N ILE A 12 -35.02 20.21 35.32
CA ILE A 12 -34.99 18.83 34.80
C ILE A 12 -34.62 18.83 33.31
N PHE A 13 -35.11 19.80 32.50
CA PHE A 13 -34.83 19.90 31.12
C PHE A 13 -33.35 20.25 30.82
N ALA A 14 -32.76 21.09 31.69
CA ALA A 14 -31.34 21.42 31.62
C ALA A 14 -30.46 20.20 31.89
N TRP A 15 -30.81 19.37 32.87
CA TRP A 15 -30.09 18.12 33.20
C TRP A 15 -30.15 17.11 32.04
N VAL A 16 -31.32 16.91 31.42
CA VAL A 16 -31.49 16.00 30.32
C VAL A 16 -30.61 16.43 29.12
N ILE A 17 -30.61 17.71 28.79
CA ILE A 17 -29.75 18.22 27.71
C ILE A 17 -28.26 18.05 28.06
N ALA A 18 -27.85 18.34 29.27
CA ALA A 18 -26.46 18.17 29.69
C ALA A 18 -26.00 16.70 29.58
N ILE A 19 -26.84 15.75 30.02
CA ILE A 19 -26.55 14.32 29.89
C ILE A 19 -26.49 13.90 28.42
N CYS A 20 -27.42 14.35 27.58
CA CYS A 20 -27.37 14.05 26.13
C CYS A 20 -26.09 14.55 25.45
N ILE A 21 -25.66 15.77 25.82
CA ILE A 21 -24.40 16.34 25.26
C ILE A 21 -23.20 15.54 25.78
N MET A 22 -23.18 15.12 27.06
CA MET A 22 -22.12 14.29 27.60
C MET A 22 -22.03 12.92 26.89
N PHE A 23 -23.17 12.27 26.65
CA PHE A 23 -23.21 10.99 25.93
C PHE A 23 -22.79 11.16 24.47
N ALA A 24 -23.28 12.18 23.79
CA ALA A 24 -22.88 12.48 22.41
C ALA A 24 -21.37 12.78 22.32
N GLY A 25 -20.83 13.56 23.26
CA GLY A 25 -19.40 13.84 23.31
C GLY A 25 -18.56 12.59 23.60
N GLY A 26 -18.99 11.74 24.53
CA GLY A 26 -18.30 10.48 24.83
C GLY A 26 -18.29 9.51 23.65
N LEU A 27 -19.41 9.37 22.95
CA LEU A 27 -19.49 8.56 21.73
C LEU A 27 -18.62 9.15 20.59
N SER A 28 -18.58 10.47 20.46
CA SER A 28 -17.77 11.14 19.45
C SER A 28 -16.28 10.91 19.68
N ILE A 29 -15.81 10.93 20.93
CA ILE A 29 -14.41 10.67 21.27
C ILE A 29 -14.00 9.23 20.91
N SER A 30 -14.87 8.25 21.11
CA SER A 30 -14.57 6.85 20.77
C SER A 30 -14.50 6.56 19.26
N GLN A 31 -15.04 7.44 18.45
CA GLN A 31 -15.03 7.33 16.98
C GLN A 31 -13.99 8.23 16.33
N LEU A 32 -13.24 9.03 17.09
CA LEU A 32 -12.15 9.81 16.50
C LEU A 32 -11.03 8.84 16.07
N PRO A 33 -10.63 8.85 14.79
CA PRO A 33 -9.44 8.13 14.36
C PRO A 33 -8.21 8.74 15.06
N LEU A 34 -7.58 7.95 15.93
CA LEU A 34 -6.33 8.32 16.58
C LEU A 34 -5.17 7.96 15.64
N GLU A 35 -4.81 8.85 14.77
CA GLU A 35 -3.56 8.74 14.02
C GLU A 35 -2.43 9.34 14.85
N GLN A 36 -1.43 8.53 15.18
CA GLN A 36 -0.26 8.93 15.95
C GLN A 36 0.63 9.93 15.21
N TYR A 37 0.57 9.89 13.88
CA TYR A 37 1.20 10.86 12.99
C TYR A 37 0.20 11.28 11.91
N PRO A 38 0.05 12.59 11.61
CA PRO A 38 -0.76 13.01 10.49
C PRO A 38 -0.20 12.39 9.21
N ASN A 39 -1.08 11.81 8.41
CA ASN A 39 -0.72 11.17 7.14
C ASN A 39 -0.31 12.24 6.11
N ILE A 40 0.90 12.80 6.29
CA ILE A 40 1.47 13.89 5.48
C ILE A 40 2.12 13.31 4.21
N ALA A 41 2.41 12.00 4.21
CA ALA A 41 3.03 11.35 3.07
C ALA A 41 2.08 11.34 1.88
N PRO A 42 2.53 11.84 0.72
CA PRO A 42 1.74 11.77 -0.49
C PRO A 42 1.49 10.31 -0.87
N PRO A 43 0.27 9.93 -1.28
CA PRO A 43 -0.03 8.57 -1.64
C PRO A 43 0.78 8.15 -2.87
N THR A 44 1.30 6.93 -2.83
CA THR A 44 2.08 6.35 -3.92
C THR A 44 1.41 5.11 -4.46
N VAL A 45 1.57 4.86 -5.76
CA VAL A 45 1.14 3.63 -6.42
C VAL A 45 2.35 3.05 -7.13
N LYS A 46 2.62 1.78 -6.89
CA LYS A 46 3.72 1.04 -7.51
C LYS A 46 3.18 0.09 -8.56
N ILE A 47 3.76 0.15 -9.75
CA ILE A 47 3.55 -0.82 -10.84
C ILE A 47 4.79 -1.70 -10.91
N SER A 48 4.60 -3.00 -10.93
CA SER A 48 5.66 -3.98 -11.15
C SER A 48 5.35 -4.83 -12.37
N ALA A 49 6.36 -5.04 -13.21
CA ALA A 49 6.28 -5.88 -14.40
C ALA A 49 7.53 -6.75 -14.49
N THR A 50 7.39 -7.96 -15.02
CA THR A 50 8.52 -8.87 -15.21
C THR A 50 8.62 -9.24 -16.70
N TYR A 51 9.82 -9.11 -17.23
CA TYR A 51 10.18 -9.54 -18.60
C TYR A 51 11.34 -10.52 -18.50
N THR A 52 11.02 -11.77 -18.24
CA THR A 52 12.01 -12.84 -18.01
C THR A 52 13.00 -12.98 -19.17
N GLY A 53 14.29 -12.95 -18.85
CA GLY A 53 15.38 -13.09 -19.82
C GLY A 53 15.76 -11.83 -20.61
N ALA A 54 15.08 -10.71 -20.39
CA ALA A 54 15.41 -9.44 -21.05
C ALA A 54 16.53 -8.68 -20.30
N SER A 55 17.35 -7.94 -21.04
CA SER A 55 18.33 -7.02 -20.47
C SER A 55 17.62 -5.79 -19.88
N ALA A 56 18.28 -5.08 -18.95
CA ALA A 56 17.74 -3.85 -18.34
C ALA A 56 17.33 -2.83 -19.42
N LYS A 57 18.14 -2.68 -20.48
CA LYS A 57 17.85 -1.77 -21.59
C LYS A 57 16.61 -2.20 -22.38
N THR A 58 16.47 -3.51 -22.65
CA THR A 58 15.28 -4.03 -23.33
C THR A 58 14.02 -3.84 -22.50
N VAL A 59 14.11 -4.04 -21.18
CA VAL A 59 13.00 -3.79 -20.24
C VAL A 59 12.63 -2.31 -20.26
N GLU A 60 13.61 -1.42 -20.21
CA GLU A 60 13.40 0.02 -20.28
C GLU A 60 12.67 0.42 -21.57
N ASP A 61 13.19 0.03 -22.72
CA ASP A 61 12.67 0.46 -24.03
C ASP A 61 11.30 -0.14 -24.34
N SER A 62 11.06 -1.42 -23.96
CA SER A 62 9.87 -2.17 -24.38
C SER A 62 8.75 -2.19 -23.32
N VAL A 63 9.07 -1.97 -22.06
CA VAL A 63 8.10 -2.07 -20.94
C VAL A 63 7.98 -0.75 -20.21
N THR A 64 9.08 -0.27 -19.65
CA THR A 64 9.07 0.90 -18.76
C THR A 64 8.60 2.15 -19.48
N GLN A 65 9.18 2.48 -20.63
CA GLN A 65 8.80 3.67 -21.41
C GLN A 65 7.36 3.60 -21.93
N VAL A 66 6.89 2.41 -22.33
CA VAL A 66 5.51 2.22 -22.79
C VAL A 66 4.52 2.50 -21.69
N ILE A 67 4.78 1.99 -20.46
CA ILE A 67 3.94 2.25 -19.30
C ILE A 67 4.01 3.73 -18.90
N GLU A 68 5.20 4.31 -18.81
CA GLU A 68 5.38 5.73 -18.47
C GLU A 68 4.61 6.67 -19.40
N GLN A 69 4.62 6.39 -20.70
CA GLN A 69 3.88 7.19 -21.68
C GLN A 69 2.38 7.17 -21.41
N GLN A 70 1.82 6.04 -21.00
CA GLN A 70 0.40 5.91 -20.68
C GLN A 70 0.03 6.54 -19.34
N MET A 71 0.96 6.57 -18.39
CA MET A 71 0.74 7.21 -17.08
C MET A 71 0.72 8.73 -17.15
N LYS A 72 1.18 9.33 -18.25
CA LYS A 72 1.05 10.77 -18.46
C LYS A 72 -0.41 11.19 -18.51
N GLY A 73 -0.72 12.28 -17.79
CA GLY A 73 -2.08 12.82 -17.71
C GLY A 73 -2.99 12.09 -16.69
N LEU A 74 -2.42 11.39 -15.72
CA LEU A 74 -3.11 10.97 -14.51
C LEU A 74 -3.41 12.21 -13.65
N ASP A 75 -4.62 12.27 -13.11
CA ASP A 75 -5.04 13.36 -12.25
C ASP A 75 -4.21 13.40 -10.96
N ARG A 76 -3.74 14.59 -10.60
CA ARG A 76 -2.96 14.84 -9.38
C ARG A 76 -1.63 14.06 -9.27
N LEU A 77 -1.12 13.50 -10.37
CA LEU A 77 0.22 12.93 -10.42
C LEU A 77 1.26 14.05 -10.27
N THR A 78 2.11 13.94 -9.26
CA THR A 78 3.17 14.94 -8.97
C THR A 78 4.52 14.49 -9.48
N TYR A 79 4.84 13.22 -9.27
CA TYR A 79 6.15 12.68 -9.61
C TYR A 79 6.04 11.21 -10.04
N MET A 80 6.90 10.81 -10.97
CA MET A 80 7.03 9.43 -11.43
C MET A 80 8.50 9.06 -11.48
N SER A 81 8.84 7.91 -10.94
CA SER A 81 10.17 7.32 -11.04
C SER A 81 10.06 5.88 -11.50
N ALA A 82 11.00 5.47 -12.33
CA ALA A 82 11.05 4.11 -12.83
C ALA A 82 12.45 3.52 -12.70
N SER A 83 12.51 2.21 -12.53
CA SER A 83 13.75 1.45 -12.51
C SER A 83 13.58 0.15 -13.29
N SER A 84 14.60 -0.19 -14.08
CA SER A 84 14.66 -1.41 -14.88
C SER A 84 15.89 -2.21 -14.47
N SER A 85 15.70 -3.49 -14.12
CA SER A 85 16.75 -4.37 -13.63
C SER A 85 17.23 -5.33 -14.74
N SER A 86 18.51 -5.72 -14.68
CA SER A 86 19.06 -6.78 -15.52
C SER A 86 18.48 -8.18 -15.26
N ALA A 87 17.74 -8.33 -14.14
CA ALA A 87 16.96 -9.54 -13.86
C ALA A 87 15.62 -9.58 -14.63
N GLY A 88 15.35 -8.61 -15.49
CA GLY A 88 14.12 -8.54 -16.27
C GLY A 88 12.94 -7.91 -15.53
N SER A 89 13.15 -7.22 -14.42
CA SER A 89 12.08 -6.56 -13.68
C SER A 89 12.03 -5.06 -13.93
N ALA A 90 10.83 -4.53 -14.09
CA ALA A 90 10.53 -3.10 -14.12
C ALA A 90 9.71 -2.72 -12.90
N SER A 91 10.03 -1.60 -12.28
CA SER A 91 9.28 -1.03 -11.15
C SER A 91 9.07 0.45 -11.41
N ILE A 92 7.81 0.88 -11.40
CA ILE A 92 7.42 2.27 -11.64
C ILE A 92 6.66 2.75 -10.41
N ASN A 93 7.14 3.82 -9.78
CA ASN A 93 6.51 4.42 -8.62
C ASN A 93 5.88 5.75 -9.04
N LEU A 94 4.60 5.88 -8.76
CA LEU A 94 3.79 7.06 -9.05
C LEU A 94 3.44 7.75 -7.74
N THR A 95 3.84 9.00 -7.57
CA THR A 95 3.56 9.80 -6.37
C THR A 95 2.50 10.84 -6.71
N PHE A 96 1.41 10.84 -5.96
CA PHE A 96 0.28 11.75 -6.15
C PHE A 96 0.33 12.91 -5.16
N ALA A 97 -0.42 13.96 -5.42
CA ALA A 97 -0.52 15.11 -4.52
C ALA A 97 -1.16 14.70 -3.18
N ALA A 98 -0.72 15.34 -2.10
CA ALA A 98 -1.29 15.13 -0.77
C ALA A 98 -2.83 15.32 -0.78
N GLY A 99 -3.54 14.48 -0.01
CA GLY A 99 -5.00 14.47 0.04
C GLY A 99 -5.66 13.82 -1.19
N THR A 100 -4.90 13.09 -2.03
CA THR A 100 -5.49 12.21 -3.03
C THR A 100 -5.91 10.89 -2.36
N ASP A 101 -7.08 10.40 -2.68
CA ASP A 101 -7.53 9.08 -2.21
C ASP A 101 -6.68 7.98 -2.88
N PRO A 102 -6.00 7.13 -2.10
CA PRO A 102 -5.15 6.07 -2.64
C PRO A 102 -5.91 5.04 -3.49
N ASP A 103 -7.18 4.77 -3.18
CA ASP A 103 -8.01 3.83 -3.92
C ASP A 103 -8.38 4.38 -5.29
N VAL A 104 -8.73 5.65 -5.33
CA VAL A 104 -9.01 6.36 -6.60
C VAL A 104 -7.75 6.43 -7.45
N ALA A 105 -6.60 6.74 -6.85
CA ALA A 105 -5.32 6.78 -7.56
C ALA A 105 -4.96 5.40 -8.15
N GLN A 106 -5.09 4.32 -7.38
CA GLN A 106 -4.85 2.96 -7.85
C GLN A 106 -5.79 2.59 -9.01
N MET A 107 -7.08 2.91 -8.90
CA MET A 107 -8.06 2.62 -9.95
C MET A 107 -7.73 3.36 -11.25
N GLN A 108 -7.34 4.62 -11.18
CA GLN A 108 -6.92 5.39 -12.35
C GLN A 108 -5.68 4.78 -13.01
N VAL A 109 -4.68 4.37 -12.20
CA VAL A 109 -3.48 3.70 -12.68
C VAL A 109 -3.82 2.38 -13.37
N GLN A 110 -4.67 1.54 -12.76
CA GLN A 110 -5.12 0.28 -13.36
C GLN A 110 -5.82 0.50 -14.70
N ASN A 111 -6.72 1.45 -14.80
CA ASN A 111 -7.42 1.78 -16.05
C ASN A 111 -6.45 2.22 -17.16
N LYS A 112 -5.45 3.02 -16.81
CA LYS A 112 -4.41 3.45 -17.77
C LYS A 112 -3.49 2.30 -18.15
N LEU A 113 -3.17 1.43 -17.19
CA LEU A 113 -2.31 0.27 -17.41
C LEU A 113 -2.95 -0.75 -18.36
N GLN A 114 -4.24 -1.00 -18.26
CA GLN A 114 -4.98 -1.84 -19.20
C GLN A 114 -4.88 -1.33 -20.64
N GLN A 115 -4.83 -0.02 -20.85
CA GLN A 115 -4.63 0.56 -22.17
C GLN A 115 -3.20 0.36 -22.67
N ALA A 116 -2.20 0.28 -21.77
CA ALA A 116 -0.81 0.00 -22.11
C ALA A 116 -0.58 -1.47 -22.45
N GLU A 117 -1.33 -2.38 -21.83
CA GLU A 117 -1.11 -3.83 -21.87
C GLU A 117 -1.00 -4.39 -23.28
N SER A 118 -1.87 -3.94 -24.18
CA SER A 118 -1.85 -4.37 -25.60
C SER A 118 -0.59 -3.97 -26.37
N ARG A 119 0.20 -3.04 -25.84
CA ARG A 119 1.45 -2.56 -26.45
C ARG A 119 2.70 -3.22 -25.85
N LEU A 120 2.53 -3.99 -24.78
CA LEU A 120 3.62 -4.67 -24.10
C LEU A 120 3.96 -6.00 -24.78
N PRO A 121 5.20 -6.50 -24.64
CA PRO A 121 5.57 -7.82 -25.12
C PRO A 121 4.68 -8.93 -24.57
N GLN A 122 4.40 -9.96 -25.37
CA GLN A 122 3.51 -11.06 -25.01
C GLN A 122 3.93 -11.79 -23.72
N SER A 123 5.24 -11.91 -23.47
CA SER A 123 5.77 -12.51 -22.24
C SER A 123 5.41 -11.71 -20.98
N VAL A 124 5.43 -10.38 -21.06
CA VAL A 124 5.05 -9.49 -19.96
C VAL A 124 3.54 -9.57 -19.70
N GLN A 125 2.73 -9.63 -20.77
CA GLN A 125 1.28 -9.81 -20.68
C GLN A 125 0.92 -11.16 -20.03
N SER A 126 1.64 -12.24 -20.38
CA SER A 126 1.39 -13.58 -19.84
C SER A 126 1.77 -13.70 -18.37
N GLU A 127 2.81 -13.02 -17.92
CA GLU A 127 3.26 -12.99 -16.53
C GLU A 127 2.41 -12.06 -15.67
N GLY A 128 1.82 -11.04 -16.31
CA GLY A 128 0.92 -10.08 -15.69
C GLY A 128 1.64 -8.86 -15.11
N LEU A 129 0.85 -7.84 -14.85
CA LEU A 129 1.28 -6.57 -14.26
C LEU A 129 0.65 -6.43 -12.88
N THR A 130 1.44 -6.07 -11.89
CA THR A 130 0.96 -5.89 -10.52
C THR A 130 0.91 -4.41 -10.18
N VAL A 131 -0.22 -3.96 -9.64
CA VAL A 131 -0.41 -2.58 -9.16
C VAL A 131 -0.71 -2.63 -7.66
N THR A 132 0.18 -2.07 -6.87
CA THR A 132 0.04 -2.02 -5.42
C THR A 132 0.03 -0.58 -4.93
N LYS A 133 -0.74 -0.33 -3.87
CA LYS A 133 -0.63 0.92 -3.12
C LYS A 133 0.71 0.91 -2.38
N GLY A 134 1.51 1.93 -2.59
CA GLY A 134 2.73 2.13 -1.83
C GLY A 134 2.42 2.99 -0.60
N ASN A 135 2.68 2.47 0.57
CA ASN A 135 2.93 3.29 1.74
C ASN A 135 4.44 3.46 1.87
N SER A 136 4.87 4.68 2.07
CA SER A 136 6.30 4.99 2.25
C SER A 136 6.84 4.49 3.59
N ASP A 137 5.97 4.18 4.53
CA ASP A 137 6.33 3.90 5.91
C ASP A 137 6.04 2.46 6.28
N PHE A 138 7.02 1.84 6.93
CA PHE A 138 6.83 0.54 7.57
C PHE A 138 5.97 0.72 8.82
N LEU A 139 4.84 0.04 8.90
CA LEU A 139 4.03 0.01 10.10
C LEU A 139 4.76 -0.72 11.24
N MET A 140 5.38 -1.84 10.90
CA MET A 140 6.07 -2.69 11.87
C MET A 140 7.15 -3.52 11.19
N LEU A 141 8.29 -3.68 11.85
CA LEU A 141 9.33 -4.62 11.48
C LEU A 141 9.35 -5.74 12.52
N VAL A 142 9.14 -6.97 12.08
CA VAL A 142 9.20 -8.17 12.93
C VAL A 142 10.47 -8.96 12.60
N ALA A 143 11.33 -9.16 13.59
CA ALA A 143 12.53 -9.98 13.47
C ALA A 143 12.28 -11.33 14.17
N LEU A 144 12.58 -12.44 13.50
CA LEU A 144 12.61 -13.76 14.08
C LEU A 144 14.06 -14.20 14.35
N ALA A 145 14.28 -14.70 15.54
CA ALA A 145 15.55 -15.29 15.94
C ALA A 145 15.28 -16.67 16.55
N SER A 146 16.25 -17.58 16.44
CA SER A 146 16.21 -18.90 17.08
C SER A 146 17.31 -18.99 18.13
N ASP A 147 16.97 -19.48 19.33
CA ASP A 147 17.94 -19.82 20.38
C ASP A 147 18.68 -21.13 20.10
N ASN A 148 18.24 -21.90 19.10
CA ASN A 148 18.85 -23.15 18.72
C ASN A 148 19.87 -22.92 17.60
N GLU A 149 21.16 -23.14 17.90
CA GLU A 149 22.27 -22.97 16.96
C GLU A 149 22.18 -23.87 15.71
N SER A 150 21.40 -24.96 15.75
CA SER A 150 21.18 -25.83 14.59
C SER A 150 20.25 -25.25 13.53
N VAL A 151 19.49 -24.20 13.85
CA VAL A 151 18.55 -23.55 12.94
C VAL A 151 19.26 -22.46 12.15
N THR A 152 19.35 -22.66 10.84
CA THR A 152 19.99 -21.69 9.93
C THR A 152 19.04 -20.55 9.57
N GLY A 153 19.59 -19.37 9.23
CA GLY A 153 18.80 -18.23 8.74
C GLY A 153 17.94 -18.55 7.52
N THR A 154 18.38 -19.48 6.67
CA THR A 154 17.62 -19.95 5.51
C THR A 154 16.37 -20.74 5.92
N GLN A 155 16.47 -21.56 6.98
CA GLN A 155 15.30 -22.29 7.52
C GLN A 155 14.27 -21.33 8.15
N ILE A 156 14.76 -20.28 8.83
CA ILE A 156 13.88 -19.24 9.37
C ILE A 156 13.19 -18.48 8.21
N GLY A 157 13.93 -18.14 7.15
CA GLY A 157 13.39 -17.48 5.97
C GLY A 157 12.32 -18.33 5.25
N ASP A 158 12.53 -19.64 5.16
CA ASP A 158 11.58 -20.58 4.59
C ASP A 158 10.30 -20.70 5.46
N TYR A 159 10.44 -20.76 6.77
CA TYR A 159 9.32 -20.76 7.71
C TYR A 159 8.51 -19.46 7.63
N ILE A 160 9.18 -18.30 7.51
CA ILE A 160 8.51 -17.02 7.34
C ILE A 160 7.69 -17.03 6.05
N SER A 161 8.30 -17.42 4.93
CA SER A 161 7.66 -17.36 3.61
C SER A 161 6.54 -18.40 3.44
N SER A 162 6.66 -19.58 4.03
CA SER A 162 5.68 -20.65 3.90
C SER A 162 4.53 -20.58 4.90
N THR A 163 4.74 -19.98 6.08
CA THR A 163 3.77 -20.04 7.17
C THR A 163 3.30 -18.67 7.62
N LEU A 164 4.23 -17.75 7.90
CA LEU A 164 3.89 -16.48 8.51
C LEU A 164 3.37 -15.44 7.51
N LEU A 165 3.93 -15.43 6.32
CA LEU A 165 3.55 -14.46 5.28
C LEU A 165 2.04 -14.48 5.00
N ASP A 166 1.51 -15.70 4.81
CA ASP A 166 0.10 -15.91 4.50
C ASP A 166 -0.83 -15.53 5.67
N GLN A 167 -0.38 -15.78 6.90
CA GLN A 167 -1.16 -15.44 8.09
C GLN A 167 -1.18 -13.93 8.34
N LEU A 168 -0.04 -13.26 8.16
CA LEU A 168 0.09 -11.82 8.38
C LEU A 168 -0.65 -11.02 7.28
N SER A 169 -0.59 -11.48 6.03
CA SER A 169 -1.27 -10.81 4.92
C SER A 169 -2.81 -10.87 4.99
N ARG A 170 -3.36 -11.79 5.81
CA ARG A 170 -4.81 -11.94 6.01
C ARG A 170 -5.37 -11.12 7.17
N ILE A 171 -4.50 -10.44 7.92
CA ILE A 171 -4.93 -9.58 9.03
C ILE A 171 -5.57 -8.32 8.47
N ASP A 172 -6.74 -7.98 8.95
CA ASP A 172 -7.44 -6.77 8.54
C ASP A 172 -6.60 -5.52 8.85
N GLY A 173 -6.44 -4.64 7.85
CA GLY A 173 -5.60 -3.44 7.95
C GLY A 173 -4.14 -3.63 7.52
N VAL A 174 -3.70 -4.84 7.18
CA VAL A 174 -2.36 -5.08 6.60
C VAL A 174 -2.43 -4.93 5.08
N GLY A 175 -1.69 -3.97 4.53
CA GLY A 175 -1.68 -3.67 3.10
C GLY A 175 -0.69 -4.53 2.30
N ASP A 176 0.52 -4.69 2.81
CA ASP A 176 1.59 -5.49 2.19
C ASP A 176 2.53 -6.06 3.25
N VAL A 177 3.06 -7.24 3.02
CA VAL A 177 4.03 -7.90 3.88
C VAL A 177 5.25 -8.29 3.06
N GLN A 178 6.41 -7.73 3.40
CA GLN A 178 7.66 -8.03 2.71
C GLN A 178 8.60 -8.83 3.61
N THR A 179 9.19 -9.87 3.05
CA THR A 179 10.22 -10.66 3.74
C THR A 179 11.62 -10.14 3.38
N LEU A 180 12.41 -9.83 4.41
CA LEU A 180 13.80 -9.39 4.27
C LEU A 180 14.76 -10.57 4.56
N GLY A 181 14.56 -11.71 3.93
CA GLY A 181 15.38 -12.90 4.12
C GLY A 181 15.45 -13.74 2.85
N SER A 182 16.50 -14.58 2.77
CA SER A 182 16.62 -15.56 1.69
C SER A 182 16.07 -16.91 2.14
N GLY A 183 15.06 -17.41 1.44
CA GLY A 183 14.60 -18.80 1.55
C GLY A 183 15.45 -19.75 0.71
N TYR A 184 15.04 -21.02 0.68
CA TYR A 184 15.65 -22.02 -0.19
C TYR A 184 15.33 -21.71 -1.67
N ALA A 185 16.36 -21.72 -2.52
CA ALA A 185 16.20 -21.60 -3.96
C ALA A 185 16.72 -22.86 -4.64
N MET A 186 15.91 -23.46 -5.53
CA MET A 186 16.32 -24.57 -6.37
C MET A 186 16.87 -24.03 -7.71
N ARG A 187 18.09 -24.39 -8.06
CA ARG A 187 18.68 -24.11 -9.38
C ARG A 187 18.73 -25.41 -10.17
N ILE A 188 18.01 -25.45 -11.26
CA ILE A 188 18.04 -26.60 -12.18
C ILE A 188 18.86 -26.18 -13.39
N TRP A 189 19.98 -26.86 -13.62
CA TRP A 189 20.81 -26.70 -14.81
C TRP A 189 20.38 -27.76 -15.84
N LEU A 190 19.91 -27.29 -16.99
CA LEU A 190 19.52 -28.14 -18.12
C LEU A 190 20.62 -28.11 -19.18
#